data_3014753092d4fe98ebe13d5c344c98ce
#
_entry.id   3014753092d4fe98ebe13d5c344c98ce
#
_cell.length_a   1.000
_cell.length_b   1.000
_cell.length_c   1.000
_cell.angle_alpha   90.00
_cell.angle_beta   90.00
_cell.angle_gamma   90.00
#
_symmetry.space_group_name_H-M   'P 1'
#
loop_
_entity.id
_entity.type
_entity.pdbx_description
1 polymer ?
#
loop_
_entity_poly.entity_id
_entity_poly.type
_entity_poly.pdbx_seq_one_letter_code
_entity_poly.pdbx_strand_id
1 'polypeptide(L)'
;MNEYEKYLKEKKLLVDQSTFMELLAVATARELPDGACAFVGTGLPLLSASLAKRTTAPDMMIILEAGTVDPDIEHLPVSVADPRASYRAATLSTLADAFGTIACRGYCTVGILGAAECDMYGNLNSTSLGGYWPAAVSDTGKGPKARMTGSGGANNIASLADKIIVSMVHEKRRFPEHVEYLTSPCGIRGAGSENRFNKGIFRGGEVCVISDLAILRSDPETGILYLSETFPGVTAEQVKENTGWDLDISRAKPFTPPTAKELEILRMKVDPSRMYLGRKSKRK
;
A
#
# COMPACT_ATOMS: atom_id res chain seq x y z
N MET A 1 13.29 32.81 -12.96
CA MET A 1 12.95 31.38 -12.86
C MET A 1 13.32 30.93 -11.46
N ASN A 2 12.33 30.52 -10.66
CA ASN A 2 12.56 30.02 -9.30
C ASN A 2 13.16 28.60 -9.31
N GLU A 3 13.51 28.05 -8.13
CA GLU A 3 14.13 26.71 -8.03
C GLU A 3 13.21 25.60 -8.57
N TYR A 4 11.91 25.70 -8.30
CA TYR A 4 10.94 24.73 -8.77
C TYR A 4 10.78 24.76 -10.31
N GLU A 5 10.73 25.94 -10.92
CA GLU A 5 10.71 26.07 -12.37
C GLU A 5 11.96 25.49 -13.04
N LYS A 6 13.16 25.70 -12.43
CA LYS A 6 14.39 25.07 -12.90
C LYS A 6 14.32 23.54 -12.84
N TYR A 7 13.83 23.01 -11.72
CA TYR A 7 13.63 21.58 -11.52
C TYR A 7 12.67 21.00 -12.57
N LEU A 8 11.49 21.61 -12.78
CA LEU A 8 10.51 21.16 -13.76
C LEU A 8 11.11 21.11 -15.17
N LYS A 9 11.85 22.14 -15.56
CA LYS A 9 12.52 22.19 -16.87
C LYS A 9 13.57 21.09 -17.01
N GLU A 10 14.42 20.90 -16.00
CA GLU A 10 15.46 19.85 -15.98
C GLU A 10 14.85 18.45 -16.09
N LYS A 11 13.79 18.19 -15.33
CA LYS A 11 13.13 16.87 -15.30
C LYS A 11 12.06 16.69 -16.39
N LYS A 12 11.82 17.69 -17.23
CA LYS A 12 10.79 17.69 -18.28
C LYS A 12 9.38 17.38 -17.73
N LEU A 13 9.03 18.05 -16.64
CA LEU A 13 7.74 17.90 -15.96
C LEU A 13 6.89 19.17 -16.14
N LEU A 14 5.56 19.01 -16.05
CA LEU A 14 4.60 20.11 -16.01
C LEU A 14 4.13 20.36 -14.58
N VAL A 15 3.80 21.61 -14.26
CA VAL A 15 3.46 22.01 -12.88
C VAL A 15 2.15 21.36 -12.39
N ASP A 16 1.21 21.18 -13.30
CA ASP A 16 -0.17 20.74 -13.07
C ASP A 16 -0.44 19.31 -13.55
N GLN A 17 0.58 18.60 -14.03
CA GLN A 17 0.44 17.21 -14.48
C GLN A 17 1.25 16.29 -13.58
N SER A 18 0.59 15.28 -13.05
CA SER A 18 1.23 14.22 -12.29
C SER A 18 1.69 13.08 -13.21
N THR A 19 2.86 12.53 -12.90
CA THR A 19 3.23 11.21 -13.40
C THR A 19 2.42 10.14 -12.68
N PHE A 20 2.41 8.93 -13.22
CA PHE A 20 1.75 7.80 -12.61
C PHE A 20 2.21 7.56 -11.15
N MET A 21 3.51 7.58 -10.89
CA MET A 21 4.05 7.38 -9.53
C MET A 21 3.68 8.52 -8.58
N GLU A 22 3.60 9.75 -9.07
CA GLU A 22 3.15 10.90 -8.29
C GLU A 22 1.66 10.79 -7.94
N LEU A 23 0.84 10.33 -8.89
CA LEU A 23 -0.58 10.07 -8.65
C LEU A 23 -0.80 9.03 -7.54
N LEU A 24 -0.11 7.88 -7.62
CA LEU A 24 -0.19 6.84 -6.60
C LEU A 24 0.30 7.34 -5.23
N ALA A 25 1.40 8.11 -5.21
CA ALA A 25 1.94 8.64 -3.97
C ALA A 25 0.96 9.59 -3.28
N VAL A 26 0.32 10.49 -4.05
CA VAL A 26 -0.68 11.43 -3.51
C VAL A 26 -1.95 10.68 -3.08
N ALA A 27 -2.44 9.74 -3.89
CA ALA A 27 -3.61 8.94 -3.53
C ALA A 27 -3.39 8.18 -2.22
N THR A 28 -2.21 7.55 -2.07
CA THR A 28 -1.86 6.84 -0.83
C THR A 28 -1.68 7.80 0.36
N ALA A 29 -1.08 8.97 0.15
CA ALA A 29 -0.87 9.96 1.21
C ALA A 29 -2.21 10.48 1.77
N ARG A 30 -3.21 10.70 0.92
CA ARG A 30 -4.55 11.18 1.32
C ARG A 30 -5.35 10.14 2.13
N GLU A 31 -4.97 8.86 2.06
CA GLU A 31 -5.59 7.78 2.85
C GLU A 31 -5.00 7.65 4.26
N LEU A 32 -3.94 8.40 4.57
CA LEU A 32 -3.28 8.36 5.88
C LEU A 32 -3.89 9.42 6.81
N PRO A 33 -4.55 9.00 7.90
CA PRO A 33 -5.14 9.93 8.86
C PRO A 33 -4.06 10.68 9.66
N ASP A 34 -4.37 11.91 10.04
CA ASP A 34 -3.54 12.63 11.01
C ASP A 34 -3.59 11.95 12.38
N GLY A 35 -2.49 11.99 13.11
CA GLY A 35 -2.34 11.29 14.38
C GLY A 35 -2.26 9.75 14.26
N ALA A 36 -2.28 9.18 13.05
CA ALA A 36 -2.13 7.74 12.86
C ALA A 36 -0.75 7.24 13.31
N CYS A 37 -0.72 6.00 13.78
CA CYS A 37 0.51 5.24 13.97
C CYS A 37 0.60 4.24 12.81
N ALA A 38 1.42 4.57 11.81
CA ALA A 38 1.46 3.87 10.52
C ALA A 38 2.69 2.96 10.38
N PHE A 39 2.48 1.66 10.16
CA PHE A 39 3.54 0.75 9.72
C PHE A 39 3.78 0.91 8.22
N VAL A 40 5.00 1.31 7.88
CA VAL A 40 5.35 1.75 6.54
C VAL A 40 6.58 1.01 6.03
N GLY A 41 6.46 0.37 4.89
CA GLY A 41 7.60 -0.19 4.16
C GLY A 41 8.33 0.87 3.35
N THR A 42 9.56 0.58 2.92
CA THR A 42 10.31 1.45 2.00
C THR A 42 9.68 1.52 0.60
N GLY A 43 10.10 2.49 -0.17
CA GLY A 43 9.56 2.69 -1.53
C GLY A 43 8.35 3.61 -1.56
N LEU A 44 7.34 3.25 -2.34
CA LEU A 44 6.10 4.04 -2.48
C LEU A 44 5.39 4.26 -1.12
N PRO A 45 5.29 3.28 -0.21
CA PRO A 45 4.71 3.50 1.11
C PRO A 45 5.36 4.66 1.87
N LEU A 46 6.69 4.64 1.99
CA LEU A 46 7.42 5.67 2.73
C LEU A 46 7.41 7.03 2.02
N LEU A 47 7.44 7.02 0.70
CA LEU A 47 7.27 8.22 -0.13
C LEU A 47 5.92 8.90 0.19
N SER A 48 4.84 8.11 0.21
CA SER A 48 3.48 8.58 0.50
C SER A 48 3.33 9.06 1.95
N ALA A 49 3.86 8.32 2.92
CA ALA A 49 3.84 8.71 4.33
C ALA A 49 4.64 10.00 4.55
N SER A 50 5.79 10.15 3.89
CA SER A 50 6.59 11.39 3.96
C SER A 50 5.86 12.59 3.34
N LEU A 51 5.05 12.37 2.29
CA LEU A 51 4.18 13.41 1.74
C LEU A 51 3.06 13.77 2.73
N ALA A 52 2.39 12.76 3.29
CA ALA A 52 1.30 12.97 4.25
C ALA A 52 1.76 13.79 5.46
N LYS A 53 2.91 13.46 6.06
CA LYS A 53 3.50 14.23 7.17
C LYS A 53 3.79 15.70 6.82
N ARG A 54 3.98 16.01 5.55
CA ARG A 54 4.24 17.39 5.07
C ARG A 54 3.01 18.10 4.54
N THR A 55 1.84 17.42 4.56
CA THR A 55 0.59 17.96 4.00
C THR A 55 -0.60 17.73 4.91
N THR A 56 -1.21 16.55 4.89
CA THR A 56 -2.51 16.24 5.50
C THR A 56 -2.42 15.58 6.88
N ALA A 57 -1.26 15.02 7.25
CA ALA A 57 -1.10 14.23 8.46
C ALA A 57 0.23 14.56 9.20
N PRO A 58 0.42 15.82 9.67
CA PRO A 58 1.68 16.26 10.32
C PRO A 58 1.98 15.51 11.62
N ASP A 59 0.97 15.10 12.37
CA ASP A 59 1.09 14.41 13.66
C ASP A 59 1.12 12.88 13.53
N MET A 60 1.12 12.36 12.30
CA MET A 60 1.23 10.92 12.07
C MET A 60 2.63 10.41 12.46
N MET A 61 2.69 9.29 13.18
CA MET A 61 3.93 8.57 13.48
C MET A 61 4.21 7.48 12.45
N ILE A 62 5.43 7.45 11.93
CA ILE A 62 5.92 6.41 11.03
C ILE A 62 6.64 5.34 11.85
N ILE A 63 6.26 4.07 11.67
CA ILE A 63 6.94 2.91 12.25
C ILE A 63 7.52 2.06 11.12
N LEU A 64 8.82 1.78 11.21
CA LEU A 64 9.49 0.85 10.33
C LEU A 64 9.68 -0.49 11.05
N GLU A 65 9.51 -1.61 10.33
CA GLU A 65 9.54 -2.94 10.94
C GLU A 65 10.86 -3.27 11.66
N ALA A 66 11.97 -2.63 11.28
CA ALA A 66 13.26 -2.81 11.96
C ALA A 66 13.30 -2.24 13.38
N GLY A 67 12.26 -1.53 13.83
CA GLY A 67 12.15 -0.96 15.17
C GLY A 67 12.34 0.55 15.25
N THR A 68 12.49 1.24 14.13
CA THR A 68 12.56 2.70 14.10
C THR A 68 11.16 3.30 14.24
N VAL A 69 11.02 4.24 15.16
CA VAL A 69 9.77 4.96 15.45
C VAL A 69 9.95 6.43 15.14
N ASP A 70 9.08 6.95 14.30
CA ASP A 70 8.95 8.35 13.89
C ASP A 70 10.27 9.03 13.50
N PRO A 71 10.98 8.52 12.49
CA PRO A 71 12.19 9.14 11.98
C PRO A 71 11.86 10.41 11.18
N ASP A 72 12.79 11.36 11.17
CA ASP A 72 12.75 12.48 10.23
C ASP A 72 13.34 12.05 8.88
N ILE A 73 12.48 11.80 7.92
CA ILE A 73 12.88 11.32 6.59
C ILE A 73 13.28 12.51 5.71
N GLU A 74 14.51 12.98 5.86
CA GLU A 74 15.10 13.99 4.94
C GLU A 74 15.48 13.37 3.60
N HIS A 75 15.97 12.14 3.62
CA HIS A 75 16.36 11.38 2.42
C HIS A 75 15.73 10.00 2.46
N LEU A 76 15.03 9.64 1.40
CA LEU A 76 14.37 8.34 1.31
C LEU A 76 15.38 7.19 1.41
N PRO A 77 15.20 6.26 2.36
CA PRO A 77 16.05 5.09 2.50
C PRO A 77 15.71 4.04 1.43
N VAL A 78 16.68 3.22 1.06
CA VAL A 78 16.50 2.11 0.11
C VAL A 78 16.01 0.82 0.76
N SER A 79 16.16 0.71 2.08
CA SER A 79 15.78 -0.44 2.91
C SER A 79 15.34 0.04 4.28
N VAL A 80 14.54 -0.76 5.00
CA VAL A 80 14.16 -0.50 6.41
C VAL A 80 15.37 -0.55 7.36
N ALA A 81 16.48 -1.16 6.95
CA ALA A 81 17.75 -1.21 7.67
C ALA A 81 18.78 -0.15 7.21
N ASP A 82 18.38 0.75 6.32
CA ASP A 82 19.23 1.85 5.87
C ASP A 82 19.42 2.87 7.01
N PRO A 83 20.65 3.30 7.36
CA PRO A 83 20.87 4.28 8.43
C PRO A 83 20.08 5.59 8.28
N ARG A 84 19.75 6.00 7.05
CA ARG A 84 18.87 7.16 6.79
C ARG A 84 17.48 7.01 7.38
N ALA A 85 17.02 5.77 7.56
CA ALA A 85 15.74 5.45 8.16
C ALA A 85 15.70 5.67 9.69
N SER A 86 16.85 5.93 10.33
CA SER A 86 16.94 6.17 11.77
C SER A 86 17.27 7.62 12.13
N TYR A 87 17.40 8.50 11.15
CA TYR A 87 17.77 9.88 11.39
C TYR A 87 16.70 10.59 12.24
N ARG A 88 17.14 11.17 13.37
CA ARG A 88 16.29 11.90 14.34
C ARG A 88 15.02 11.13 14.76
N ALA A 89 15.09 9.80 14.78
CA ALA A 89 13.97 8.99 15.24
C ALA A 89 13.62 9.30 16.70
N ALA A 90 12.34 9.30 17.03
CA ALA A 90 11.87 9.43 18.40
C ALA A 90 12.33 8.25 19.26
N THR A 91 12.41 7.05 18.67
CA THR A 91 12.94 5.85 19.34
C THR A 91 13.59 4.92 18.32
N LEU A 92 14.69 4.30 18.75
CA LEU A 92 15.30 3.15 18.07
C LEU A 92 15.11 1.92 18.97
N SER A 93 14.37 0.96 18.51
CA SER A 93 14.03 -0.28 19.21
C SER A 93 14.35 -1.50 18.34
N THR A 94 13.71 -2.61 18.60
CA THR A 94 13.88 -3.83 17.84
C THR A 94 12.63 -4.18 17.03
N LEU A 95 12.77 -5.10 16.05
CA LEU A 95 11.63 -5.69 15.35
C LEU A 95 10.63 -6.33 16.32
N ALA A 96 11.13 -6.96 17.39
CA ALA A 96 10.29 -7.56 18.42
C ALA A 96 9.47 -6.51 19.18
N ASP A 97 10.03 -5.34 19.44
CA ASP A 97 9.30 -4.22 20.06
C ASP A 97 8.26 -3.62 19.12
N ALA A 98 8.63 -3.41 17.85
CA ALA A 98 7.72 -2.86 16.85
C ALA A 98 6.45 -3.70 16.72
N PHE A 99 6.57 -5.01 16.57
CA PHE A 99 5.41 -5.90 16.46
C PHE A 99 4.82 -6.32 17.81
N GLY A 100 5.65 -6.73 18.76
CA GLY A 100 5.19 -7.28 20.04
C GLY A 100 4.69 -6.21 21.01
N THR A 101 5.30 -5.03 21.03
CA THR A 101 4.94 -3.96 21.95
C THR A 101 4.01 -2.95 21.31
N ILE A 102 4.32 -2.45 20.11
CA ILE A 102 3.54 -1.38 19.47
C ILE A 102 2.31 -1.98 18.77
N ALA A 103 2.51 -2.87 17.79
CA ALA A 103 1.40 -3.38 16.99
C ALA A 103 0.45 -4.27 17.79
N CYS A 104 0.95 -5.23 18.57
CA CYS A 104 0.11 -6.14 19.38
C CYS A 104 -0.71 -5.41 20.44
N ARG A 105 -0.26 -4.26 20.93
CA ARG A 105 -1.02 -3.43 21.86
C ARG A 105 -2.08 -2.56 21.19
N GLY A 106 -2.20 -2.63 19.86
CA GLY A 106 -3.21 -1.93 19.12
C GLY A 106 -2.87 -0.47 18.77
N TYR A 107 -1.60 -0.08 18.86
CA TYR A 107 -1.17 1.25 18.41
C TYR A 107 -1.00 1.34 16.89
N CYS A 108 -0.93 0.22 16.17
CA CYS A 108 -0.87 0.21 14.72
C CYS A 108 -2.26 0.52 14.13
N THR A 109 -2.49 1.77 13.75
CA THR A 109 -3.77 2.18 13.17
C THR A 109 -3.83 1.95 11.65
N VAL A 110 -2.69 2.06 10.96
CA VAL A 110 -2.60 1.88 9.51
C VAL A 110 -1.38 1.04 9.14
N GLY A 111 -1.55 0.12 8.20
CA GLY A 111 -0.45 -0.58 7.55
C GLY A 111 -0.48 -0.39 6.04
N ILE A 112 0.67 -0.17 5.41
CA ILE A 112 0.78 -0.03 3.94
C ILE A 112 1.54 -1.23 3.39
N LEU A 113 0.89 -2.01 2.54
CA LEU A 113 1.40 -3.27 2.00
C LEU A 113 1.37 -3.30 0.47
N GLY A 114 2.20 -4.17 -0.11
CA GLY A 114 2.14 -4.56 -1.51
C GLY A 114 1.99 -6.07 -1.64
N ALA A 115 1.49 -6.55 -2.79
CA ALA A 115 1.30 -7.97 -3.03
C ALA A 115 1.42 -8.35 -4.51
N ALA A 116 1.50 -9.65 -4.78
CA ALA A 116 1.38 -10.20 -6.13
C ALA A 116 -0.08 -10.42 -6.52
N GLU A 117 -0.92 -10.81 -5.55
CA GLU A 117 -2.37 -10.95 -5.71
C GLU A 117 -3.10 -10.29 -4.52
N CYS A 118 -4.29 -9.77 -4.82
CA CYS A 118 -5.27 -9.26 -3.86
C CYS A 118 -6.64 -9.80 -4.26
N ASP A 119 -7.34 -10.48 -3.34
CA ASP A 119 -8.66 -11.03 -3.62
C ASP A 119 -9.80 -10.06 -3.34
N MET A 120 -11.04 -10.52 -3.58
CA MET A 120 -12.25 -9.72 -3.42
C MET A 120 -12.48 -9.17 -2.00
N TYR A 121 -11.81 -9.75 -1.00
CA TYR A 121 -11.85 -9.29 0.40
C TYR A 121 -10.62 -8.48 0.81
N GLY A 122 -9.69 -8.26 -0.12
CA GLY A 122 -8.44 -7.56 0.15
C GLY A 122 -7.36 -8.42 0.80
N ASN A 123 -7.52 -9.75 0.87
CA ASN A 123 -6.45 -10.63 1.33
C ASN A 123 -5.32 -10.68 0.32
N LEU A 124 -4.09 -10.87 0.80
CA LEU A 124 -2.90 -10.73 -0.04
C LEU A 124 -2.13 -12.03 -0.17
N ASN A 125 -1.62 -12.26 -1.38
CA ASN A 125 -0.61 -13.27 -1.66
C ASN A 125 0.71 -12.61 -2.07
N SER A 126 1.76 -12.90 -1.32
CA SER A 126 3.15 -12.56 -1.63
C SER A 126 4.09 -13.77 -1.48
N THR A 127 3.53 -14.97 -1.47
CA THR A 127 4.27 -16.21 -1.16
C THR A 127 4.43 -17.13 -2.35
N SER A 128 3.35 -17.54 -3.03
CA SER A 128 3.43 -18.59 -4.04
C SER A 128 2.30 -18.52 -5.04
N LEU A 129 2.58 -18.80 -6.31
CA LEU A 129 1.60 -19.00 -7.39
C LEU A 129 1.73 -20.41 -7.95
N GLY A 130 0.61 -21.06 -8.29
CA GLY A 130 0.58 -22.45 -8.78
C GLY A 130 0.77 -23.47 -7.67
N GLY A 131 0.18 -23.21 -6.49
CA GLY A 131 0.27 -24.04 -5.30
C GLY A 131 1.43 -23.67 -4.37
N TYR A 132 1.50 -24.33 -3.22
CA TYR A 132 2.53 -24.13 -2.23
C TYR A 132 3.40 -25.40 -2.07
N TRP A 133 4.70 -25.20 -1.91
CA TRP A 133 5.62 -26.26 -1.60
C TRP A 133 5.35 -26.81 -0.16
N PRO A 134 5.29 -28.14 0.10
CA PRO A 134 5.56 -29.25 -0.84
C PRO A 134 4.32 -29.75 -1.60
N ALA A 135 3.09 -29.28 -1.30
CA ALA A 135 1.87 -29.78 -1.92
C ALA A 135 1.90 -29.69 -3.46
N ALA A 136 2.38 -28.56 -4.02
CA ALA A 136 2.51 -28.41 -5.46
C ALA A 136 3.40 -29.49 -6.10
N VAL A 137 4.37 -30.05 -5.37
CA VAL A 137 5.22 -31.15 -5.85
C VAL A 137 4.48 -32.48 -5.79
N SER A 138 3.69 -32.74 -4.72
CA SER A 138 2.91 -33.96 -4.61
C SER A 138 1.83 -34.08 -5.69
N ASP A 139 1.19 -32.94 -6.01
CA ASP A 139 0.05 -32.93 -6.94
C ASP A 139 0.48 -32.91 -8.41
N THR A 140 1.58 -32.26 -8.73
CA THR A 140 2.00 -32.01 -10.13
C THR A 140 3.36 -32.59 -10.47
N GLY A 141 4.12 -33.08 -9.51
CA GLY A 141 5.53 -33.48 -9.65
C GLY A 141 6.47 -32.30 -9.90
N LYS A 142 5.95 -31.07 -9.87
CA LYS A 142 6.69 -29.82 -10.11
C LYS A 142 6.46 -28.87 -8.94
N GLY A 143 7.43 -28.06 -8.60
CA GLY A 143 7.25 -27.01 -7.59
C GLY A 143 6.22 -25.95 -8.01
N PRO A 144 5.97 -24.95 -7.15
CA PRO A 144 5.09 -23.84 -7.50
C PRO A 144 5.55 -23.14 -8.78
N LYS A 145 4.59 -22.60 -9.54
CA LYS A 145 4.84 -21.85 -10.78
C LYS A 145 5.73 -20.63 -10.54
N ALA A 146 5.54 -19.97 -9.39
CA ALA A 146 6.40 -18.90 -8.92
C ALA A 146 6.47 -18.91 -7.39
N ARG A 147 7.69 -18.83 -6.85
CA ARG A 147 7.98 -18.62 -5.43
C ARG A 147 8.40 -17.18 -5.21
N MET A 148 7.74 -16.49 -4.29
CA MET A 148 8.01 -15.10 -3.93
C MET A 148 8.68 -15.01 -2.54
N THR A 149 8.95 -13.80 -2.09
CA THR A 149 9.69 -13.53 -0.84
C THR A 149 8.96 -13.99 0.43
N GLY A 150 7.66 -14.19 0.38
CA GLY A 150 6.82 -14.48 1.55
C GLY A 150 6.29 -13.23 2.21
N SER A 151 5.85 -13.35 3.46
CA SER A 151 5.19 -12.26 4.17
C SER A 151 6.14 -11.17 4.66
N GLY A 152 7.37 -11.52 5.09
CA GLY A 152 8.09 -10.60 5.97
C GLY A 152 7.18 -10.17 7.13
N GLY A 153 7.16 -8.90 7.45
CA GLY A 153 6.26 -8.31 8.43
C GLY A 153 4.81 -8.11 7.98
N ALA A 154 4.50 -8.34 6.69
CA ALA A 154 3.16 -8.03 6.15
C ALA A 154 2.03 -8.84 6.79
N ASN A 155 2.28 -10.10 7.20
CA ASN A 155 1.30 -10.90 7.93
C ASN A 155 0.95 -10.27 9.29
N ASN A 156 1.95 -9.84 10.04
CA ASN A 156 1.75 -9.18 11.33
C ASN A 156 1.00 -7.86 11.16
N ILE A 157 1.41 -7.04 10.19
CA ILE A 157 0.75 -5.77 9.88
C ILE A 157 -0.72 -6.01 9.51
N ALA A 158 -0.99 -6.95 8.60
CA ALA A 158 -2.35 -7.31 8.18
C ALA A 158 -3.22 -7.80 9.34
N SER A 159 -2.63 -8.47 10.32
CA SER A 159 -3.34 -9.01 11.47
C SER A 159 -3.59 -7.98 12.58
N LEU A 160 -2.73 -6.97 12.71
CA LEU A 160 -2.67 -6.08 13.87
C LEU A 160 -3.09 -4.63 13.58
N ALA A 161 -3.06 -4.18 12.32
CA ALA A 161 -3.49 -2.82 11.95
C ALA A 161 -5.01 -2.72 11.84
N ASP A 162 -5.55 -1.54 12.14
CA ASP A 162 -6.99 -1.28 12.00
C ASP A 162 -7.39 -1.12 10.53
N LYS A 163 -6.56 -0.45 9.74
CA LYS A 163 -6.74 -0.24 8.31
C LYS A 163 -5.53 -0.72 7.53
N ILE A 164 -5.76 -1.39 6.42
CA ILE A 164 -4.70 -1.78 5.47
C ILE A 164 -4.86 -1.00 4.17
N ILE A 165 -3.81 -0.34 3.76
CA ILE A 165 -3.69 0.26 2.43
C ILE A 165 -2.82 -0.68 1.59
N VAL A 166 -3.35 -1.12 0.46
CA VAL A 166 -2.64 -1.99 -0.49
C VAL A 166 -2.27 -1.17 -1.71
N SER A 167 -1.00 -1.20 -2.11
CA SER A 167 -0.57 -0.54 -3.35
C SER A 167 0.00 -1.56 -4.32
N MET A 168 -0.65 -1.70 -5.50
CA MET A 168 -0.24 -2.68 -6.49
C MET A 168 -0.73 -2.35 -7.91
N VAL A 169 -0.17 -3.02 -8.92
CA VAL A 169 -0.61 -2.90 -10.32
C VAL A 169 -1.91 -3.65 -10.53
N HIS A 170 -2.88 -3.04 -11.22
CA HIS A 170 -4.19 -3.61 -11.52
C HIS A 170 -4.16 -4.43 -12.80
N GLU A 171 -4.07 -5.72 -12.66
CA GLU A 171 -4.15 -6.70 -13.75
C GLU A 171 -5.07 -7.85 -13.31
N LYS A 172 -5.93 -8.36 -14.18
CA LYS A 172 -6.90 -9.41 -13.86
C LYS A 172 -6.31 -10.61 -13.11
N ARG A 173 -5.11 -11.04 -13.50
CA ARG A 173 -4.38 -12.13 -12.85
C ARG A 173 -3.90 -11.82 -11.43
N ARG A 174 -3.86 -10.52 -11.05
CA ARG A 174 -3.46 -10.05 -9.73
C ARG A 174 -4.64 -9.75 -8.81
N PHE A 175 -5.84 -9.74 -9.38
CA PHE A 175 -7.09 -9.54 -8.68
C PHE A 175 -8.01 -10.74 -8.88
N PRO A 176 -7.62 -11.95 -8.40
CA PRO A 176 -8.48 -13.14 -8.44
C PRO A 176 -9.63 -12.99 -7.44
N GLU A 177 -10.69 -13.79 -7.61
CA GLU A 177 -11.78 -13.88 -6.64
C GLU A 177 -11.27 -14.31 -5.26
N HIS A 178 -10.34 -15.27 -5.24
CA HIS A 178 -9.61 -15.72 -4.05
C HIS A 178 -8.12 -15.87 -4.36
N VAL A 179 -7.26 -15.43 -3.43
CA VAL A 179 -5.81 -15.60 -3.58
C VAL A 179 -5.42 -17.08 -3.59
N GLU A 180 -4.46 -17.47 -4.43
CA GLU A 180 -3.97 -18.85 -4.48
C GLU A 180 -3.28 -19.29 -3.18
N TYR A 181 -2.67 -18.35 -2.46
CA TYR A 181 -2.07 -18.56 -1.15
C TYR A 181 -2.34 -17.36 -0.24
N LEU A 182 -2.92 -17.60 0.93
CA LEU A 182 -3.19 -16.55 1.90
C LEU A 182 -1.92 -16.22 2.69
N THR A 183 -1.21 -15.18 2.26
CA THR A 183 -0.03 -14.68 2.98
C THR A 183 -0.42 -13.72 4.10
N SER A 184 -1.27 -12.74 3.78
CA SER A 184 -1.65 -11.66 4.70
C SER A 184 -3.18 -11.55 4.77
N PRO A 185 -3.79 -11.88 5.93
CA PRO A 185 -5.24 -11.92 6.10
C PRO A 185 -5.81 -10.53 6.39
N CYS A 186 -5.90 -9.65 5.37
CA CYS A 186 -6.37 -8.28 5.57
C CYS A 186 -7.87 -8.21 5.81
N GLY A 187 -8.70 -8.77 4.93
CA GLY A 187 -10.16 -8.79 5.05
C GLY A 187 -10.75 -10.12 5.50
N ILE A 188 -10.00 -11.21 5.30
CA ILE A 188 -10.48 -12.60 5.42
C ILE A 188 -11.70 -12.82 4.51
N ARG A 189 -12.66 -13.65 4.82
CA ARG A 189 -13.75 -13.98 3.90
C ARG A 189 -15.09 -13.42 4.42
N GLY A 190 -15.36 -12.16 4.14
CA GLY A 190 -16.66 -11.56 4.33
C GLY A 190 -17.14 -11.41 5.76
N ALA A 191 -18.37 -10.94 5.88
CA ALA A 191 -19.13 -10.91 7.12
C ALA A 191 -19.64 -12.31 7.46
N GLY A 192 -19.66 -12.68 8.73
CA GLY A 192 -20.19 -13.96 9.19
C GLY A 192 -19.16 -14.89 9.84
N SER A 193 -19.35 -16.20 9.70
CA SER A 193 -18.56 -17.22 10.41
C SER A 193 -17.07 -17.24 10.07
N GLU A 194 -16.70 -16.70 8.95
CA GLU A 194 -15.32 -16.61 8.46
C GLU A 194 -14.67 -15.24 8.71
N ASN A 195 -15.29 -14.38 9.49
CA ASN A 195 -14.76 -13.05 9.78
C ASN A 195 -13.44 -13.10 10.59
N ARG A 196 -12.76 -11.96 10.68
CA ARG A 196 -11.47 -11.83 11.36
C ARG A 196 -11.52 -12.30 12.83
N PHE A 197 -12.58 -11.93 13.54
CA PHE A 197 -12.74 -12.29 14.95
C PHE A 197 -12.80 -13.81 15.15
N ASN A 198 -13.58 -14.54 14.35
CA ASN A 198 -13.65 -16.00 14.43
C ASN A 198 -12.34 -16.72 14.06
N LYS A 199 -11.43 -16.01 13.38
CA LYS A 199 -10.06 -16.50 13.10
C LYS A 199 -9.04 -16.07 14.15
N GLY A 200 -9.48 -15.48 15.25
CA GLY A 200 -8.60 -14.99 16.32
C GLY A 200 -7.88 -13.68 16.00
N ILE A 201 -8.37 -12.93 14.99
CA ILE A 201 -7.81 -11.63 14.62
C ILE A 201 -8.80 -10.56 15.09
N PHE A 202 -8.47 -9.91 16.19
CA PHE A 202 -9.39 -9.05 16.92
C PHE A 202 -9.46 -7.60 16.43
N ARG A 203 -8.62 -7.23 15.44
CA ARG A 203 -8.54 -5.86 14.94
C ARG A 203 -8.61 -5.81 13.42
N GLY A 204 -8.88 -4.63 12.89
CA GLY A 204 -8.82 -4.34 11.47
C GLY A 204 -9.98 -4.91 10.66
N GLY A 205 -9.73 -5.07 9.38
CA GLY A 205 -10.73 -5.49 8.38
C GLY A 205 -11.08 -4.39 7.39
N GLU A 206 -10.73 -3.12 7.66
CA GLU A 206 -10.82 -2.07 6.65
C GLU A 206 -9.67 -2.20 5.67
N VAL A 207 -10.00 -2.36 4.40
CA VAL A 207 -9.02 -2.47 3.31
C VAL A 207 -9.29 -1.40 2.25
N CYS A 208 -8.23 -0.67 1.89
CA CYS A 208 -8.22 0.26 0.78
C CYS A 208 -7.14 -0.18 -0.21
N VAL A 209 -7.53 -0.50 -1.44
CA VAL A 209 -6.60 -0.90 -2.49
C VAL A 209 -6.42 0.26 -3.46
N ILE A 210 -5.19 0.74 -3.59
CA ILE A 210 -4.80 1.81 -4.51
C ILE A 210 -3.98 1.17 -5.62
N SER A 211 -4.56 1.13 -6.80
CA SER A 211 -3.92 0.54 -7.98
C SER A 211 -3.55 1.62 -9.00
N ASP A 212 -3.00 1.19 -10.12
CA ASP A 212 -2.74 2.08 -11.26
C ASP A 212 -3.98 2.42 -12.10
N LEU A 213 -5.15 1.93 -11.72
CA LEU A 213 -6.43 2.26 -12.36
C LEU A 213 -7.38 3.02 -11.45
N ALA A 214 -7.39 2.66 -10.16
CA ALA A 214 -8.51 2.97 -9.30
C ALA A 214 -8.19 2.82 -7.82
N ILE A 215 -9.12 3.28 -6.99
CA ILE A 215 -9.19 3.00 -5.56
C ILE A 215 -10.38 2.09 -5.30
N LEU A 216 -10.12 0.93 -4.69
CA LEU A 216 -11.15 0.01 -4.19
C LEU A 216 -11.20 0.10 -2.66
N ARG A 217 -12.40 -0.06 -2.08
CA ARG A 217 -12.58 -0.05 -0.62
C ARG A 217 -13.41 -1.26 -0.20
N SER A 218 -13.12 -1.81 0.97
CA SER A 218 -13.94 -2.85 1.58
C SER A 218 -15.30 -2.26 2.02
N ASP A 219 -16.35 -2.94 1.64
CA ASP A 219 -17.69 -2.62 2.11
C ASP A 219 -17.84 -3.04 3.59
N PRO A 220 -18.32 -2.16 4.48
CA PRO A 220 -18.36 -2.46 5.91
C PRO A 220 -19.33 -3.60 6.29
N GLU A 221 -20.32 -3.91 5.45
CA GLU A 221 -21.33 -4.95 5.73
C GLU A 221 -20.88 -6.31 5.17
N THR A 222 -20.33 -6.32 3.95
CA THR A 222 -19.98 -7.57 3.24
C THR A 222 -18.50 -7.90 3.30
N GLY A 223 -17.64 -6.90 3.57
CA GLY A 223 -16.20 -7.03 3.47
C GLY A 223 -15.65 -7.07 2.04
N ILE A 224 -16.54 -7.09 1.02
CA ILE A 224 -16.15 -7.19 -0.39
C ILE A 224 -15.65 -5.83 -0.89
N LEU A 225 -14.58 -5.85 -1.66
CA LEU A 225 -14.07 -4.64 -2.30
C LEU A 225 -15.01 -4.15 -3.40
N TYR A 226 -15.36 -2.87 -3.35
CA TYR A 226 -16.10 -2.16 -4.39
C TYR A 226 -15.24 -1.05 -5.00
N LEU A 227 -15.59 -0.60 -6.20
CA LEU A 227 -14.94 0.52 -6.86
C LEU A 227 -15.40 1.85 -6.23
N SER A 228 -14.46 2.53 -5.58
CA SER A 228 -14.71 3.83 -4.95
C SER A 228 -14.36 4.98 -5.89
N GLU A 229 -13.17 4.95 -6.49
CA GLU A 229 -12.68 6.05 -7.33
C GLU A 229 -11.93 5.53 -8.55
N THR A 230 -12.10 6.19 -9.70
CA THR A 230 -11.31 5.92 -10.92
C THR A 230 -10.29 7.02 -11.15
N PHE A 231 -9.10 6.64 -11.58
CA PHE A 231 -8.07 7.61 -11.93
C PHE A 231 -8.33 8.29 -13.28
N PRO A 232 -7.73 9.47 -13.53
CA PRO A 232 -7.95 10.21 -14.76
C PRO A 232 -7.70 9.37 -16.02
N GLY A 233 -8.69 9.35 -16.92
CA GLY A 233 -8.62 8.57 -18.16
C GLY A 233 -9.00 7.10 -18.04
N VAL A 234 -9.42 6.63 -16.87
CA VAL A 234 -9.87 5.26 -16.62
C VAL A 234 -11.38 5.22 -16.41
N THR A 235 -12.08 4.29 -17.08
CA THR A 235 -13.51 4.07 -16.87
C THR A 235 -13.75 2.97 -15.82
N ALA A 236 -14.94 2.98 -15.21
CA ALA A 236 -15.32 1.95 -14.24
C ALA A 236 -15.35 0.55 -14.86
N GLU A 237 -15.79 0.47 -16.12
CA GLU A 237 -15.84 -0.77 -16.90
C GLU A 237 -14.42 -1.34 -17.13
N GLN A 238 -13.44 -0.50 -17.43
CA GLN A 238 -12.05 -0.93 -17.57
C GLN A 238 -11.50 -1.52 -16.27
N VAL A 239 -11.85 -0.95 -15.11
CA VAL A 239 -11.46 -1.51 -13.81
C VAL A 239 -12.11 -2.88 -13.62
N LYS A 240 -13.42 -3.00 -13.87
CA LYS A 240 -14.20 -4.25 -13.75
C LYS A 240 -13.64 -5.36 -14.67
N GLU A 241 -13.33 -5.06 -15.92
CA GLU A 241 -12.73 -6.01 -16.88
C GLU A 241 -11.37 -6.54 -16.41
N ASN A 242 -10.60 -5.72 -15.69
CA ASN A 242 -9.30 -6.08 -15.13
C ASN A 242 -9.39 -6.69 -13.72
N THR A 243 -10.59 -6.97 -13.22
CA THR A 243 -10.86 -7.60 -11.92
C THR A 243 -11.39 -9.02 -12.14
N GLY A 244 -11.06 -9.95 -11.27
CA GLY A 244 -11.40 -11.38 -11.41
C GLY A 244 -12.73 -11.78 -10.81
N TRP A 245 -13.46 -10.87 -10.19
CA TRP A 245 -14.82 -11.07 -9.65
C TRP A 245 -15.78 -10.02 -10.21
N ASP A 246 -17.07 -10.17 -9.92
CA ASP A 246 -18.10 -9.19 -10.30
C ASP A 246 -17.99 -7.94 -9.39
N LEU A 247 -17.09 -7.04 -9.76
CA LEU A 247 -16.81 -5.82 -9.00
C LEU A 247 -18.01 -4.87 -9.05
N ASP A 248 -18.50 -4.44 -7.87
CA ASP A 248 -19.49 -3.36 -7.76
C ASP A 248 -18.85 -2.03 -8.18
N ILE A 249 -19.32 -1.48 -9.29
CA ILE A 249 -18.88 -0.20 -9.85
C ILE A 249 -19.93 0.93 -9.64
N SER A 250 -21.04 0.64 -9.00
CA SER A 250 -22.16 1.59 -8.85
C SER A 250 -21.81 2.82 -8.00
N ARG A 251 -20.80 2.71 -7.14
CA ARG A 251 -20.34 3.77 -6.23
C ARG A 251 -19.15 4.56 -6.77
N ALA A 252 -18.70 4.27 -7.99
CA ALA A 252 -17.52 4.86 -8.59
C ALA A 252 -17.64 6.37 -8.75
N LYS A 253 -16.59 7.10 -8.35
CA LYS A 253 -16.44 8.55 -8.52
C LYS A 253 -15.11 8.84 -9.19
N PRO A 254 -14.98 9.97 -9.92
CA PRO A 254 -13.67 10.42 -10.38
C PRO A 254 -12.75 10.76 -9.21
N PHE A 255 -11.50 10.29 -9.25
CA PHE A 255 -10.48 10.70 -8.29
C PHE A 255 -10.12 12.17 -8.48
N THR A 256 -10.01 12.91 -7.38
CA THR A 256 -9.56 14.32 -7.43
C THR A 256 -8.06 14.36 -7.71
N PRO A 257 -7.63 14.93 -8.84
CA PRO A 257 -6.21 14.99 -9.20
C PRO A 257 -5.34 15.62 -8.12
N PRO A 258 -4.02 15.32 -8.10
CA PRO A 258 -3.08 15.99 -7.22
C PRO A 258 -3.09 17.49 -7.42
N THR A 259 -3.02 18.24 -6.33
CA THR A 259 -2.85 19.69 -6.37
C THR A 259 -1.42 20.08 -6.73
N ALA A 260 -1.23 21.28 -7.29
CA ALA A 260 0.10 21.80 -7.58
C ALA A 260 1.00 21.85 -6.33
N LYS A 261 0.43 22.15 -5.16
CA LYS A 261 1.16 22.18 -3.89
C LYS A 261 1.63 20.79 -3.45
N GLU A 262 0.78 19.77 -3.57
CA GLU A 262 1.17 18.37 -3.27
C GLU A 262 2.31 17.91 -4.19
N LEU A 263 2.20 18.21 -5.48
CA LEU A 263 3.24 17.87 -6.46
C LEU A 263 4.55 18.62 -6.18
N GLU A 264 4.50 19.89 -5.81
CA GLU A 264 5.69 20.66 -5.46
C GLU A 264 6.39 20.07 -4.23
N ILE A 265 5.64 19.80 -3.15
CA ILE A 265 6.19 19.18 -1.92
C ILE A 265 6.79 17.81 -2.24
N LEU A 266 6.07 16.98 -2.98
CA LEU A 266 6.52 15.64 -3.36
C LEU A 266 7.83 15.69 -4.16
N ARG A 267 7.92 16.60 -5.12
CA ARG A 267 9.05 16.77 -6.03
C ARG A 267 10.27 17.44 -5.40
N MET A 268 10.05 18.43 -4.53
CA MET A 268 11.12 19.26 -4.01
C MET A 268 11.57 18.87 -2.59
N LYS A 269 10.68 18.27 -1.79
CA LYS A 269 10.95 17.98 -0.38
C LYS A 269 10.98 16.49 -0.05
N VAL A 270 10.24 15.66 -0.79
CA VAL A 270 10.16 14.22 -0.48
C VAL A 270 11.11 13.41 -1.34
N ASP A 271 11.08 13.57 -2.65
CA ASP A 271 11.95 12.83 -3.58
C ASP A 271 12.57 13.72 -4.67
N PRO A 272 13.39 14.72 -4.30
CA PRO A 272 13.99 15.64 -5.26
C PRO A 272 14.93 14.93 -6.25
N SER A 273 15.53 13.82 -5.85
CA SER A 273 16.37 13.01 -6.72
C SER A 273 15.58 12.13 -7.69
N ARG A 274 14.26 11.98 -7.49
CA ARG A 274 13.38 11.08 -8.22
C ARG A 274 13.79 9.61 -8.13
N MET A 275 14.27 9.20 -6.98
CA MET A 275 14.70 7.82 -6.73
C MET A 275 13.54 6.82 -6.91
N TYR A 276 12.35 7.19 -6.45
CA TYR A 276 11.13 6.40 -6.62
C TYR A 276 10.21 6.98 -7.69
N LEU A 277 10.04 8.30 -7.74
CA LEU A 277 9.19 8.98 -8.72
C LEU A 277 9.71 8.84 -10.16
N GLY A 278 11.01 8.61 -10.37
CA GLY A 278 11.62 8.40 -11.67
C GLY A 278 11.42 7.00 -12.26
N ARG A 279 10.85 6.07 -11.51
CA ARG A 279 10.58 4.71 -11.99
C ARG A 279 9.50 4.75 -13.06
N LYS A 280 9.82 4.20 -14.23
CA LYS A 280 8.85 4.11 -15.33
C LYS A 280 7.77 3.09 -14.97
N SER A 281 6.52 3.41 -15.28
CA SER A 281 5.46 2.40 -15.32
C SER A 281 5.85 1.30 -16.32
N LYS A 282 5.63 0.03 -15.96
CA LYS A 282 5.83 -1.09 -16.89
C LYS A 282 4.70 -1.21 -17.93
N ARG A 283 3.65 -0.39 -17.82
CA ARG A 283 2.64 -0.27 -18.89
C ARG A 283 3.22 0.51 -20.06
N LYS A 284 3.24 -0.13 -21.21
CA LYS A 284 3.43 0.50 -22.52
C LYS A 284 2.10 1.07 -22.99
#